data_c11f0dfe8873690f0a901ca46a803fec
#
_entry.id   c11f0dfe8873690f0a901ca46a803fec
#
_cell.length_a   1.000
_cell.length_b   1.000
_cell.length_c   1.000
_cell.angle_alpha   90.00
_cell.angle_beta   90.00
_cell.angle_gamma   90.00
#
_symmetry.space_group_name_H-M   'P 1'
#
loop_
_entity.id
_entity.type
_entity.pdbx_description
1 polymer ?
#
loop_
_entity_poly.entity_id
_entity_poly.type
_entity_poly.pdbx_seq_one_letter_code
_entity_poly.pdbx_strand_id
1 'polypeptide(L)'
;MAPIRRFLDEGLPIGIGSDVSGGHDLSIFRMMVYAVQVSKMHYQQNHERPFLSLPEVFWIATKSAGSFFGRVGSFEPGYEFDALVIDDHDLNHDNYTLFERLERYIYLGDDRQIVHRFCRGKEIQFD
;
A
#
# COMPACT_ATOMS: atom_id res chain seq x y z
N MET A 1 -3.66 -14.84 13.10
CA MET A 1 -3.66 -14.11 11.79
C MET A 1 -4.90 -13.22 11.74
N ALA A 2 -4.77 -11.94 11.38
CA ALA A 2 -5.92 -11.04 11.27
C ALA A 2 -6.80 -11.45 10.07
N PRO A 3 -8.13 -11.55 10.23
CA PRO A 3 -9.05 -11.99 9.16
C PRO A 3 -9.40 -10.80 8.23
N ILE A 4 -8.38 -10.23 7.55
CA ILE A 4 -8.51 -8.99 6.76
C ILE A 4 -9.60 -9.10 5.70
N ARG A 5 -9.70 -10.24 4.97
CA ARG A 5 -10.76 -10.46 3.97
C ARG A 5 -12.15 -10.30 4.58
N ARG A 6 -12.37 -10.89 5.76
CA ARG A 6 -13.64 -10.75 6.47
C ARG A 6 -13.93 -9.30 6.83
N PHE A 7 -12.94 -8.57 7.32
CA PHE A 7 -13.12 -7.15 7.67
C PHE A 7 -13.49 -6.30 6.45
N LEU A 8 -12.89 -6.58 5.29
CA LEU A 8 -13.26 -5.91 4.02
C LEU A 8 -14.69 -6.25 3.60
N ASP A 9 -15.08 -7.52 3.66
CA ASP A 9 -16.42 -7.97 3.29
C ASP A 9 -17.50 -7.39 4.21
N GLU A 10 -17.17 -7.14 5.47
CA GLU A 10 -18.04 -6.51 6.47
C GLU A 10 -18.00 -4.95 6.38
N GLY A 11 -17.19 -4.38 5.48
CA GLY A 11 -17.07 -2.94 5.29
C GLY A 11 -16.39 -2.20 6.45
N LEU A 12 -15.58 -2.89 7.26
CA LEU A 12 -14.88 -2.28 8.38
C LEU A 12 -13.72 -1.41 7.89
N PRO A 13 -13.53 -0.22 8.46
CA PRO A 13 -12.35 0.59 8.17
C PRO A 13 -11.11 -0.08 8.78
N ILE A 14 -10.14 -0.40 7.93
CA ILE A 14 -8.89 -1.03 8.32
C ILE A 14 -7.70 -0.32 7.68
N GLY A 15 -6.55 -0.39 8.34
CA GLY A 15 -5.29 0.09 7.81
C GLY A 15 -4.20 -0.95 7.96
N ILE A 16 -3.14 -0.83 7.16
CA ILE A 16 -1.91 -1.61 7.29
C ILE A 16 -0.89 -0.76 8.04
N GLY A 17 -0.29 -1.32 9.08
CA GLY A 17 0.81 -0.74 9.83
C GLY A 17 2.03 -1.66 9.85
N SER A 18 3.21 -1.10 10.12
CA SER A 18 4.47 -1.84 10.18
C SER A 18 4.66 -2.63 11.47
N ASP A 19 3.96 -2.22 12.54
CA ASP A 19 4.17 -2.76 13.89
C ASP A 19 5.66 -2.81 14.27
N VAL A 20 6.40 -1.75 13.91
CA VAL A 20 7.85 -1.69 14.14
C VAL A 20 8.18 -1.86 15.62
N SER A 21 9.15 -2.68 15.89
CA SER A 21 9.59 -3.37 17.11
C SER A 21 8.93 -4.74 17.32
N GLY A 22 7.65 -4.94 17.06
CA GLY A 22 7.02 -6.26 16.90
C GLY A 22 7.17 -6.79 15.48
N GLY A 23 7.03 -5.91 14.49
CA GLY A 23 7.37 -6.16 13.09
C GLY A 23 8.85 -5.91 12.80
N HIS A 24 9.36 -6.50 11.74
CA HIS A 24 10.77 -6.48 11.35
C HIS A 24 11.10 -5.48 10.22
N ASP A 25 10.12 -4.75 9.71
CA ASP A 25 10.29 -3.84 8.58
C ASP A 25 9.44 -2.58 8.77
N LEU A 26 9.99 -1.42 8.37
CA LEU A 26 9.30 -0.13 8.41
C LEU A 26 8.48 0.16 7.15
N SER A 27 8.78 -0.52 6.04
CA SER A 27 8.20 -0.24 4.73
C SER A 27 6.75 -0.70 4.64
N ILE A 28 5.82 0.24 4.47
CA ILE A 28 4.41 -0.08 4.22
C ILE A 28 4.23 -0.81 2.89
N PHE A 29 5.08 -0.58 1.88
CA PHE A 29 5.07 -1.35 0.63
C PHE A 29 5.34 -2.82 0.89
N ARG A 30 6.32 -3.14 1.74
CA ARG A 30 6.58 -4.54 2.15
C ARG A 30 5.44 -5.12 2.96
N MET A 31 4.79 -4.33 3.82
CA MET A 31 3.59 -4.79 4.54
C MET A 31 2.44 -5.15 3.60
N MET A 32 2.26 -4.42 2.50
CA MET A 32 1.29 -4.79 1.45
C MET A 32 1.62 -6.15 0.83
N VAL A 33 2.89 -6.39 0.50
CA VAL A 33 3.35 -7.68 -0.04
C VAL A 33 3.08 -8.81 0.95
N TYR A 34 3.43 -8.62 2.23
CA TYR A 34 3.20 -9.63 3.26
C TYR A 34 1.70 -9.91 3.47
N ALA A 35 0.85 -8.87 3.43
CA ALA A 35 -0.59 -9.05 3.53
C ALA A 35 -1.14 -9.94 2.39
N VAL A 36 -0.69 -9.72 1.14
CA VAL A 36 -1.04 -10.55 0.00
C VAL A 36 -0.54 -11.98 0.19
N GLN A 37 0.73 -12.17 0.55
CA GLN A 37 1.34 -13.49 0.73
C GLN A 37 0.65 -14.28 1.83
N VAL A 38 0.43 -13.66 2.99
CA VAL A 38 -0.26 -14.28 4.13
C VAL A 38 -1.71 -14.64 3.78
N SER A 39 -2.41 -13.78 3.02
CA SER A 39 -3.77 -14.08 2.57
C SER A 39 -3.83 -15.26 1.58
N LYS A 40 -2.82 -15.39 0.71
CA LYS A 40 -2.68 -16.56 -0.18
C LYS A 40 -2.43 -17.84 0.60
N MET A 41 -1.56 -17.80 1.63
CA MET A 41 -1.34 -18.95 2.51
C MET A 41 -2.63 -19.36 3.24
N HIS A 42 -3.38 -18.38 3.75
CA HIS A 42 -4.66 -18.64 4.41
C HIS A 42 -5.68 -19.27 3.45
N TYR A 43 -5.75 -18.76 2.21
CA TYR A 43 -6.60 -19.32 1.17
C TYR A 43 -6.25 -20.77 0.83
N GLN A 44 -4.97 -21.12 0.76
CA GLN A 44 -4.53 -22.50 0.52
C GLN A 44 -4.97 -23.48 1.62
N GLN A 45 -5.12 -22.99 2.84
CA GLN A 45 -5.55 -23.83 3.98
C GLN A 45 -7.07 -24.02 4.04
N ASN A 46 -7.83 -22.98 3.73
CA ASN A 46 -9.25 -22.93 4.04
C ASN A 46 -10.18 -22.88 2.81
N HIS A 47 -9.70 -22.32 1.70
CA HIS A 47 -10.46 -22.11 0.44
C HIS A 47 -11.80 -21.36 0.59
N GLU A 48 -12.05 -20.76 1.75
CA GLU A 48 -13.37 -20.18 2.09
C GLU A 48 -13.60 -18.81 1.44
N ARG A 49 -12.54 -18.02 1.28
CA ARG A 49 -12.61 -16.63 0.80
C ARG A 49 -11.41 -16.31 -0.10
N PRO A 50 -11.59 -15.48 -1.14
CA PRO A 50 -10.48 -15.12 -2.02
C PRO A 50 -9.37 -14.41 -1.26
N PHE A 51 -8.13 -14.62 -1.69
CA PHE A 51 -6.98 -13.87 -1.15
C PHE A 51 -7.04 -12.39 -1.55
N LEU A 52 -6.27 -11.56 -0.87
CA LEU A 52 -6.19 -10.13 -1.14
C LEU A 52 -5.50 -9.85 -2.47
N SER A 53 -6.09 -8.99 -3.27
CA SER A 53 -5.48 -8.43 -4.47
C SER A 53 -4.60 -7.23 -4.15
N LEU A 54 -3.71 -6.87 -5.09
CA LEU A 54 -2.87 -5.68 -4.94
C LEU A 54 -3.68 -4.37 -4.81
N PRO A 55 -4.73 -4.11 -5.63
CA PRO A 55 -5.56 -2.93 -5.44
C PRO A 55 -6.20 -2.82 -4.05
N GLU A 56 -6.62 -3.94 -3.48
CA GLU A 56 -7.22 -3.96 -2.14
C GLU A 56 -6.20 -3.59 -1.07
N VAL A 57 -5.00 -4.19 -1.09
CA VAL A 57 -3.98 -3.85 -0.09
C VAL A 57 -3.44 -2.44 -0.28
N PHE A 58 -3.37 -1.94 -1.51
CA PHE A 58 -3.02 -0.56 -1.79
C PHE A 58 -4.07 0.40 -1.24
N TRP A 59 -5.35 0.12 -1.45
CA TRP A 59 -6.46 0.89 -0.87
C TRP A 59 -6.42 0.86 0.67
N ILE A 60 -6.18 -0.30 1.28
CA ILE A 60 -6.07 -0.43 2.74
C ILE A 60 -4.89 0.42 3.27
N ALA A 61 -3.76 0.43 2.57
CA ALA A 61 -2.56 1.16 2.98
C ALA A 61 -2.64 2.67 2.75
N THR A 62 -3.56 3.14 1.91
CA THR A 62 -3.69 4.55 1.52
C THR A 62 -5.01 5.15 1.98
N LYS A 63 -6.06 5.04 1.18
CA LYS A 63 -7.35 5.70 1.42
C LYS A 63 -8.07 5.20 2.66
N SER A 64 -8.06 3.90 2.91
CA SER A 64 -8.72 3.32 4.09
C SER A 64 -7.99 3.73 5.38
N ALA A 65 -6.67 3.54 5.44
CA ALA A 65 -5.88 4.00 6.58
C ALA A 65 -5.95 5.52 6.77
N GLY A 66 -5.91 6.28 5.67
CA GLY A 66 -6.02 7.73 5.65
C GLY A 66 -7.33 8.25 6.24
N SER A 67 -8.42 7.52 6.06
CA SER A 67 -9.74 7.92 6.54
C SER A 67 -9.79 8.15 8.06
N PHE A 68 -8.89 7.52 8.81
CA PHE A 68 -8.74 7.77 10.26
C PHE A 68 -8.29 9.21 10.56
N PHE A 69 -7.54 9.82 9.67
CA PHE A 69 -7.02 11.19 9.79
C PHE A 69 -7.86 12.25 9.04
N GLY A 70 -8.92 11.83 8.36
CA GLY A 70 -9.78 12.69 7.56
C GLY A 70 -9.69 12.39 6.07
N ARG A 71 -9.61 13.44 5.24
CA ARG A 71 -9.54 13.28 3.77
C ARG A 71 -8.09 13.23 3.30
N VAL A 72 -7.40 12.13 3.60
CA VAL A 72 -6.03 11.86 3.17
C VAL A 72 -5.93 10.48 2.50
N GLY A 73 -4.86 10.22 1.77
CA GLY A 73 -4.59 8.93 1.13
C GLY A 73 -5.36 8.70 -0.19
N SER A 74 -5.85 9.76 -0.84
CA SER A 74 -6.48 9.71 -2.16
C SER A 74 -6.21 11.01 -2.93
N PHE A 75 -6.25 10.94 -4.27
CA PHE A 75 -6.17 12.10 -5.16
C PHE A 75 -7.55 12.62 -5.61
N GLU A 76 -8.62 12.20 -4.95
CA GLU A 76 -9.96 12.69 -5.25
C GLU A 76 -10.13 14.18 -4.85
N PRO A 77 -11.01 14.93 -5.54
CA PRO A 77 -11.28 16.32 -5.15
C PRO A 77 -11.68 16.45 -3.69
N GLY A 78 -11.03 17.38 -2.98
CA GLY A 78 -11.27 17.64 -1.56
C GLY A 78 -10.43 16.83 -0.60
N TYR A 79 -9.53 15.97 -1.12
CA TYR A 79 -8.50 15.31 -0.31
C TYR A 79 -7.25 16.19 -0.17
N GLU A 80 -6.55 16.05 0.94
CA GLU A 80 -5.21 16.62 1.11
C GLU A 80 -4.24 16.00 0.10
N PHE A 81 -3.37 16.82 -0.47
CA PHE A 81 -2.37 16.34 -1.42
C PHE A 81 -1.18 15.74 -0.67
N ASP A 82 -1.30 14.48 -0.31
CA ASP A 82 -0.23 13.65 0.24
C ASP A 82 0.25 12.70 -0.85
N ALA A 83 1.50 12.85 -1.30
CA ALA A 83 1.98 12.15 -2.48
C ALA A 83 3.46 11.77 -2.38
N LEU A 84 3.78 10.65 -3.01
CA LEU A 84 5.15 10.23 -3.30
C LEU A 84 5.36 10.28 -4.81
N VAL A 85 6.49 10.84 -5.25
CA VAL A 85 6.94 10.73 -6.64
C VAL A 85 8.00 9.64 -6.69
N ILE A 86 7.74 8.65 -7.52
CA ILE A 86 8.59 7.46 -7.66
C ILE A 86 9.30 7.52 -9.00
N ASP A 87 10.62 7.47 -8.98
CA ASP A 87 11.43 7.19 -10.17
C ASP A 87 11.60 5.68 -10.29
N ASP A 88 10.91 5.10 -11.25
CA ASP A 88 10.88 3.66 -11.45
C ASP A 88 11.62 3.19 -12.71
N HIS A 89 12.49 4.04 -13.29
CA HIS A 89 13.14 3.75 -14.57
C HIS A 89 13.99 2.48 -14.51
N ASP A 90 14.63 2.17 -13.38
CA ASP A 90 15.42 0.95 -13.18
C ASP A 90 14.56 -0.32 -13.02
N LEU A 91 13.28 -0.16 -12.72
CA LEU A 91 12.36 -1.26 -12.44
C LEU A 91 11.48 -1.62 -13.65
N ASN A 92 11.37 -0.73 -14.63
CA ASN A 92 10.38 -0.85 -15.69
C ASN A 92 11.00 -0.75 -17.08
N HIS A 93 10.31 -1.35 -18.06
CA HIS A 93 10.57 -1.26 -19.47
C HIS A 93 9.36 -0.61 -20.18
N ASP A 94 9.55 -0.12 -21.38
CA ASP A 94 8.62 0.77 -22.12
C ASP A 94 7.20 0.24 -22.35
N ASN A 95 6.92 -1.03 -22.06
CA ASN A 95 5.65 -1.68 -22.39
C ASN A 95 4.75 -1.97 -21.19
N TYR A 96 5.10 -1.53 -19.98
CA TYR A 96 4.27 -1.77 -18.79
C TYR A 96 3.19 -0.71 -18.63
N THR A 97 1.97 -1.16 -18.31
CA THR A 97 0.87 -0.28 -17.89
C THR A 97 1.20 0.38 -16.55
N LEU A 98 0.52 1.48 -16.22
CA LEU A 98 0.69 2.14 -14.92
C LEU A 98 0.45 1.18 -13.75
N PHE A 99 -0.52 0.29 -13.87
CA PHE A 99 -0.82 -0.70 -12.85
C PHE A 99 0.35 -1.69 -12.65
N GLU A 100 0.91 -2.23 -13.73
CA GLU A 100 2.06 -3.13 -13.69
C GLU A 100 3.30 -2.42 -13.13
N ARG A 101 3.50 -1.15 -13.46
CA ARG A 101 4.58 -0.33 -12.89
C ARG A 101 4.43 -0.17 -11.37
N LEU A 102 3.21 0.15 -10.90
CA LEU A 102 2.93 0.23 -9.47
C LEU A 102 3.15 -1.11 -8.77
N GLU A 103 2.67 -2.21 -9.36
CA GLU A 103 2.87 -3.56 -8.83
C GLU A 103 4.35 -3.89 -8.70
N ARG A 104 5.13 -3.65 -9.75
CA ARG A 104 6.58 -3.88 -9.73
C ARG A 104 7.27 -3.04 -8.67
N TYR A 105 6.92 -1.77 -8.54
CA TYR A 105 7.48 -0.93 -7.48
C TYR A 105 7.16 -1.47 -6.08
N ILE A 106 5.92 -1.87 -5.82
CA ILE A 106 5.53 -2.42 -4.51
C ILE A 106 6.31 -3.69 -4.17
N TYR A 107 6.57 -4.57 -5.16
CA TYR A 107 7.27 -5.84 -4.94
C TYR A 107 8.80 -5.72 -4.97
N LEU A 108 9.36 -4.84 -5.76
CA LEU A 108 10.79 -4.79 -6.08
C LEU A 108 11.46 -3.49 -5.65
N GLY A 109 10.70 -2.40 -5.50
CA GLY A 109 11.22 -1.09 -5.16
C GLY A 109 11.53 -0.93 -3.68
N ASP A 110 12.21 0.18 -3.38
CA ASP A 110 12.48 0.63 -2.02
C ASP A 110 12.43 2.17 -1.93
N ASP A 111 12.89 2.74 -0.82
CA ASP A 111 12.86 4.17 -0.56
C ASP A 111 13.80 5.00 -1.45
N ARG A 112 14.79 4.38 -2.09
CA ARG A 112 15.73 5.06 -3.01
C ARG A 112 15.06 5.57 -4.28
N GLN A 113 13.97 4.94 -4.71
CA GLN A 113 13.17 5.41 -5.83
C GLN A 113 12.21 6.56 -5.47
N ILE A 114 12.07 6.92 -4.19
CA ILE A 114 11.20 8.04 -3.79
C ILE A 114 11.96 9.34 -3.95
N VAL A 115 11.71 10.07 -5.05
CA VAL A 115 12.43 11.30 -5.38
C VAL A 115 11.81 12.57 -4.78
N HIS A 116 10.46 12.61 -4.61
CA HIS A 116 9.78 13.70 -3.92
C HIS A 116 8.69 13.16 -2.99
N ARG A 117 8.44 13.88 -1.92
CA ARG A 117 7.41 13.58 -0.91
C ARG A 117 6.62 14.83 -0.61
N PHE A 118 5.31 14.73 -0.64
CA PHE A 118 4.41 15.84 -0.34
C PHE A 118 3.49 15.47 0.83
N CYS A 119 3.31 16.41 1.74
CA CYS A 119 2.32 16.36 2.81
C CYS A 119 1.51 17.65 2.79
N ARG A 120 0.21 17.54 2.62
CA ARG A 120 -0.72 18.67 2.49
C ARG A 120 -0.25 19.68 1.44
N GLY A 121 0.21 19.19 0.30
CA GLY A 121 0.69 20.01 -0.80
C GLY A 121 2.07 20.65 -0.62
N LYS A 122 2.74 20.45 0.52
CA LYS A 122 4.09 20.93 0.76
C LYS A 122 5.10 19.81 0.58
N GLU A 123 6.14 20.09 -0.16
CA GLU A 123 7.26 19.17 -0.31
C GLU A 123 8.03 19.04 1.01
N ILE A 124 8.28 17.79 1.42
CA ILE A 124 9.09 17.45 2.59
C ILE A 124 10.49 17.12 2.09
N GLN A 125 11.47 17.84 2.62
CA GLN A 125 12.89 17.55 2.40
C GLN A 125 13.46 16.90 3.66
N PHE A 126 14.30 15.89 3.46
CA PHE A 126 15.09 15.27 4.52
C PHE A 126 16.55 15.63 4.26
N ASP A 127 17.20 16.18 5.27
CA ASP A 127 18.62 16.47 5.28
C ASP A 127 19.47 15.18 5.38
#